data_a2c0101b3de94686612eac800b194552
#
_entry.id   a2c0101b3de94686612eac800b194552
#
_cell.length_a   1.000
_cell.length_b   1.000
_cell.length_c   1.000
_cell.angle_alpha   90.00
_cell.angle_beta   90.00
_cell.angle_gamma   90.00
#
_symmetry.space_group_name_H-M   'P 1'
#
loop_
_entity.id
_entity.type
_entity.pdbx_description
1 polymer ?
#
loop_
_entity_poly.entity_id
_entity_poly.type
_entity_poly.pdbx_seq_one_letter_code
_entity_poly.pdbx_strand_id
1 'polypeptide(L)'
;MKIQTSYGEVHVLTNCPLLESTESLEWMTEVHESFDGSEICYPLRDAPRQILNFKYTEMRKAMGDLFHMLYANLRKQWGIPLHQVKRSIPDITDDDYVILDAADTIADLRVGFAFIESKEGSQVVEITERGRYIIIQEEIRDPETDEVIQELITEYQDGFRLAENITATKAVIMPLRICIIDGDASINTGGFWSNTSVVFRVLAEDLPEHEGDVPEQYKGNDLYWKPLLLDGDSLEMTLTQHQNIVDGAIGGFEQYTHHARPKYLKPFTSLLKNWPEFNEYRRFLFRRSGRYRAFWMPLYEKHLNILNTGNITTSLSTNTKYIVEADRKHIAVKRKNGIWTAHEITSRTNNAFTISPAINAHRDDIKTICYLGLHRLDADRIEFQFLGAGKSRITVPIVEIDH
;
A
#
# COMPACT_ATOMS: atom_id res chain seq x y z
N MET A 1 -28.77 -10.85 2.24
CA MET A 1 -29.21 -9.84 1.26
C MET A 1 -28.81 -10.32 -0.13
N LYS A 2 -29.55 -9.94 -1.19
CA LYS A 2 -29.24 -10.28 -2.58
C LYS A 2 -29.30 -9.02 -3.43
N ILE A 3 -28.41 -8.92 -4.40
CA ILE A 3 -28.36 -7.82 -5.36
C ILE A 3 -28.29 -8.35 -6.78
N GLN A 4 -28.74 -7.58 -7.73
CA GLN A 4 -28.58 -7.89 -9.15
C GLN A 4 -27.35 -7.15 -9.68
N THR A 5 -26.47 -7.87 -10.34
CA THR A 5 -25.23 -7.33 -10.90
C THR A 5 -25.06 -7.77 -12.35
N SER A 6 -24.06 -7.28 -13.04
CA SER A 6 -23.66 -7.79 -14.37
C SER A 6 -23.37 -9.29 -14.38
N TYR A 7 -23.03 -9.86 -13.23
CA TYR A 7 -22.80 -11.30 -13.04
C TYR A 7 -24.06 -12.10 -12.69
N GLY A 8 -25.23 -11.47 -12.64
CA GLY A 8 -26.50 -12.05 -12.19
C GLY A 8 -26.79 -11.77 -10.70
N GLU A 9 -27.61 -12.61 -10.10
CA GLU A 9 -27.97 -12.50 -8.67
C GLU A 9 -26.78 -12.90 -7.78
N VAL A 10 -26.33 -11.97 -6.92
CA VAL A 10 -25.19 -12.13 -6.02
C VAL A 10 -25.66 -12.07 -4.57
N HIS A 11 -25.15 -12.97 -3.73
CA HIS A 11 -25.41 -12.99 -2.30
C HIS A 11 -24.43 -12.05 -1.57
N VAL A 12 -24.97 -11.11 -0.79
CA VAL A 12 -24.14 -10.21 0.02
C VAL A 12 -23.98 -10.78 1.41
N LEU A 13 -22.73 -10.96 1.83
CA LEU A 13 -22.37 -11.40 3.17
C LEU A 13 -22.22 -10.19 4.09
N THR A 14 -23.19 -9.98 4.94
CA THR A 14 -23.29 -8.81 5.83
C THR A 14 -22.60 -9.00 7.18
N ASN A 15 -22.09 -10.21 7.46
CA ASN A 15 -21.38 -10.51 8.69
C ASN A 15 -20.08 -9.70 8.78
N CYS A 16 -19.80 -9.11 9.94
CA CYS A 16 -18.57 -8.36 10.17
C CYS A 16 -17.41 -9.34 10.43
N PRO A 17 -16.32 -9.29 9.67
CA PRO A 17 -15.16 -10.14 9.92
C PRO A 17 -14.40 -9.71 11.17
N LEU A 18 -13.63 -10.64 11.75
CA LEU A 18 -12.73 -10.35 12.85
C LEU A 18 -11.55 -9.45 12.42
N LEU A 19 -10.94 -8.76 13.37
CA LEU A 19 -9.74 -7.93 13.16
C LEU A 19 -8.53 -8.73 12.64
N GLU A 20 -8.49 -10.03 12.84
CA GLU A 20 -7.44 -10.91 12.31
C GLU A 20 -7.59 -11.22 10.81
N SER A 21 -8.58 -10.61 10.17
CA SER A 21 -8.77 -10.75 8.72
C SER A 21 -7.70 -9.97 7.97
N THR A 22 -7.29 -10.51 6.82
CA THR A 22 -6.23 -9.92 6.00
C THR A 22 -6.69 -9.68 4.58
N GLU A 23 -6.05 -8.72 3.93
CA GLU A 23 -6.17 -8.45 2.50
C GLU A 23 -4.81 -8.66 1.84
N SER A 24 -4.77 -9.34 0.72
CA SER A 24 -3.55 -9.50 -0.06
C SER A 24 -3.73 -8.95 -1.47
N LEU A 25 -2.70 -8.25 -1.94
CA LEU A 25 -2.55 -7.88 -3.34
C LEU A 25 -1.49 -8.80 -3.95
N GLU A 26 -1.82 -9.46 -5.06
CA GLU A 26 -0.96 -10.44 -5.68
C GLU A 26 -0.66 -10.06 -7.13
N TRP A 27 0.53 -9.56 -7.38
CA TRP A 27 1.08 -9.36 -8.72
C TRP A 27 1.61 -10.67 -9.29
N MET A 28 2.24 -10.62 -10.44
CA MET A 28 2.95 -11.74 -11.04
C MET A 28 4.07 -11.19 -11.89
N THR A 29 5.30 -11.45 -11.45
CA THR A 29 6.51 -10.95 -12.10
C THR A 29 7.47 -12.11 -12.34
N GLU A 30 7.97 -12.21 -13.54
CA GLU A 30 9.07 -13.10 -13.88
C GLU A 30 10.39 -12.34 -13.71
N VAL A 31 11.31 -12.91 -12.94
CA VAL A 31 12.63 -12.33 -12.67
C VAL A 31 13.69 -13.27 -13.23
N HIS A 32 14.44 -12.77 -14.19
CA HIS A 32 15.60 -13.47 -14.75
C HIS A 32 16.87 -12.84 -14.19
N GLU A 33 17.63 -13.62 -13.45
CA GLU A 33 18.94 -13.23 -12.95
C GLU A 33 20.04 -13.74 -13.88
N SER A 34 20.88 -12.85 -14.34
CA SER A 34 22.05 -13.18 -15.15
C SER A 34 23.19 -13.70 -14.27
N PHE A 35 24.20 -14.27 -14.90
CA PHE A 35 25.33 -14.90 -14.21
C PHE A 35 26.15 -13.92 -13.36
N ASP A 36 26.16 -12.63 -13.74
CA ASP A 36 26.85 -11.55 -13.03
C ASP A 36 26.01 -10.93 -11.89
N GLY A 37 24.76 -11.40 -11.71
CA GLY A 37 23.82 -10.90 -10.72
C GLY A 37 22.93 -9.75 -11.20
N SER A 38 23.06 -9.33 -12.46
CA SER A 38 22.10 -8.39 -13.06
C SER A 38 20.75 -9.07 -13.26
N GLU A 39 19.65 -8.28 -13.11
CA GLU A 39 18.29 -8.80 -13.16
C GLU A 39 17.48 -8.11 -14.26
N ILE A 40 16.64 -8.89 -14.92
CA ILE A 40 15.60 -8.39 -15.83
C ILE A 40 14.26 -8.87 -15.31
N CYS A 41 13.32 -7.96 -15.09
CA CYS A 41 12.00 -8.26 -14.57
C CYS A 41 10.93 -8.01 -15.63
N TYR A 42 9.97 -8.92 -15.75
CA TYR A 42 8.82 -8.81 -16.67
C TYR A 42 7.52 -8.90 -15.88
N PRO A 43 6.63 -7.88 -15.94
CA PRO A 43 5.31 -7.99 -15.35
C PRO A 43 4.45 -8.90 -16.22
N LEU A 44 3.86 -9.92 -15.62
CA LEU A 44 2.95 -10.84 -16.28
C LEU A 44 1.48 -10.49 -16.04
N ARG A 45 1.21 -9.46 -15.20
CA ARG A 45 -0.11 -8.89 -14.94
C ARG A 45 -0.01 -7.38 -14.86
N ASP A 46 -0.99 -6.70 -15.44
CA ASP A 46 -1.09 -5.24 -15.40
C ASP A 46 -1.63 -4.76 -14.04
N ALA A 47 -2.50 -5.55 -13.39
CA ALA A 47 -3.09 -5.25 -12.10
C ALA A 47 -2.94 -6.43 -11.12
N PRO A 48 -2.86 -6.17 -9.80
CA PRO A 48 -2.80 -7.23 -8.81
C PRO A 48 -4.15 -7.93 -8.67
N ARG A 49 -4.15 -9.21 -8.31
CA ARG A 49 -5.34 -9.88 -7.77
C ARG A 49 -5.55 -9.45 -6.32
N GLN A 50 -6.78 -9.14 -5.96
CA GLN A 50 -7.16 -8.87 -4.58
C GLN A 50 -7.73 -10.14 -3.96
N ILE A 51 -7.18 -10.53 -2.83
CA ILE A 51 -7.59 -11.72 -2.06
C ILE A 51 -7.92 -11.26 -0.64
N LEU A 52 -9.11 -11.62 -0.17
CA LEU A 52 -9.60 -11.30 1.16
C LEU A 52 -9.66 -12.60 1.97
N ASN A 53 -8.87 -12.69 3.03
CA ASN A 53 -8.93 -13.82 3.96
C ASN A 53 -9.70 -13.38 5.21
N PHE A 54 -10.97 -13.72 5.26
CA PHE A 54 -11.88 -13.27 6.30
C PHE A 54 -12.20 -14.37 7.29
N LYS A 55 -12.12 -14.01 8.55
CA LYS A 55 -12.50 -14.86 9.68
C LYS A 55 -13.75 -14.31 10.34
N TYR A 56 -14.67 -15.19 10.65
CA TYR A 56 -15.93 -14.86 11.33
C TYR A 56 -16.06 -15.67 12.59
N THR A 57 -16.59 -15.07 13.65
CA THR A 57 -17.02 -15.80 14.85
C THR A 57 -18.49 -15.51 15.06
N GLU A 58 -19.30 -16.57 15.00
CA GLU A 58 -20.75 -16.46 15.10
C GLU A 58 -21.27 -17.36 16.21
N MET A 59 -22.40 -16.96 16.81
CA MET A 59 -23.04 -17.71 17.89
C MET A 59 -24.44 -18.14 17.48
N ARG A 60 -24.82 -19.36 17.90
CA ARG A 60 -26.16 -19.88 17.80
C ARG A 60 -26.83 -19.74 16.43
N LYS A 61 -27.90 -18.93 16.33
CA LYS A 61 -28.68 -18.74 15.12
C LYS A 61 -27.86 -18.16 13.98
N ALA A 62 -27.04 -17.11 14.24
CA ALA A 62 -26.19 -16.49 13.25
C ALA A 62 -25.18 -17.47 12.65
N MET A 63 -24.67 -18.40 13.45
CA MET A 63 -23.85 -19.53 13.00
C MET A 63 -24.58 -20.41 11.98
N GLY A 64 -25.83 -20.77 12.28
CA GLY A 64 -26.66 -21.57 11.38
C GLY A 64 -26.96 -20.86 10.08
N ASP A 65 -27.30 -19.59 10.15
CA ASP A 65 -27.59 -18.76 8.99
C ASP A 65 -26.36 -18.62 8.08
N LEU A 66 -25.17 -18.36 8.64
CA LEU A 66 -23.91 -18.30 7.88
C LEU A 66 -23.58 -19.66 7.23
N PHE A 67 -23.71 -20.76 7.99
CA PHE A 67 -23.48 -22.10 7.48
C PHE A 67 -24.40 -22.44 6.29
N HIS A 68 -25.70 -22.19 6.43
CA HIS A 68 -26.67 -22.44 5.36
C HIS A 68 -26.39 -21.60 4.13
N MET A 69 -26.01 -20.33 4.31
CA MET A 69 -25.63 -19.44 3.21
C MET A 69 -24.42 -19.98 2.45
N LEU A 70 -23.36 -20.36 3.16
CA LEU A 70 -22.15 -20.92 2.56
C LEU A 70 -22.44 -22.27 1.86
N TYR A 71 -23.18 -23.17 2.52
CA TYR A 71 -23.52 -24.49 1.98
C TYR A 71 -24.31 -24.38 0.67
N ALA A 72 -25.33 -23.50 0.63
CA ALA A 72 -26.18 -23.35 -0.54
C ALA A 72 -25.50 -22.60 -1.71
N ASN A 73 -24.48 -21.79 -1.43
CA ASN A 73 -23.93 -20.84 -2.41
C ASN A 73 -22.40 -20.90 -2.55
N LEU A 74 -21.74 -21.98 -2.07
CA LEU A 74 -20.28 -22.07 -2.00
C LEU A 74 -19.57 -21.74 -3.32
N ARG A 75 -20.16 -22.11 -4.44
CA ARG A 75 -19.60 -21.91 -5.80
C ARG A 75 -20.25 -20.77 -6.57
N LYS A 76 -21.06 -19.94 -5.90
CA LYS A 76 -21.66 -18.74 -6.49
C LYS A 76 -20.80 -17.53 -6.21
N GLN A 77 -21.20 -16.41 -6.81
CA GLN A 77 -20.60 -15.12 -6.55
C GLN A 77 -21.16 -14.49 -5.29
N TRP A 78 -20.28 -13.71 -4.63
CA TRP A 78 -20.55 -13.09 -3.35
C TRP A 78 -20.26 -11.61 -3.40
N GLY A 79 -21.13 -10.81 -2.78
CA GLY A 79 -20.86 -9.41 -2.48
C GLY A 79 -20.21 -9.33 -1.09
N ILE A 80 -19.00 -8.86 -1.02
CA ILE A 80 -18.22 -8.78 0.22
C ILE A 80 -17.94 -7.33 0.58
N PRO A 81 -18.58 -6.78 1.65
CA PRO A 81 -18.26 -5.47 2.16
C PRO A 81 -16.87 -5.44 2.78
N LEU A 82 -16.09 -4.40 2.46
CA LEU A 82 -14.76 -4.20 3.01
C LEU A 82 -14.85 -3.47 4.36
N HIS A 83 -15.23 -4.17 5.41
CA HIS A 83 -15.43 -3.61 6.76
C HIS A 83 -14.18 -2.92 7.32
N GLN A 84 -12.98 -3.34 6.89
CA GLN A 84 -11.71 -2.76 7.32
C GLN A 84 -11.52 -1.32 6.85
N VAL A 85 -12.17 -0.91 5.76
CA VAL A 85 -12.08 0.44 5.17
C VAL A 85 -13.37 1.24 5.31
N LYS A 86 -14.25 0.87 6.25
CA LYS A 86 -15.50 1.58 6.50
C LYS A 86 -15.31 3.03 6.89
N ARG A 87 -16.25 3.91 6.47
CA ARG A 87 -16.23 5.35 6.71
C ARG A 87 -17.59 5.84 7.17
N SER A 88 -17.58 6.79 8.11
CA SER A 88 -18.78 7.55 8.44
C SER A 88 -19.09 8.52 7.31
N ILE A 89 -20.36 8.65 7.00
CA ILE A 89 -20.88 9.63 6.03
C ILE A 89 -21.88 10.52 6.73
N PRO A 90 -22.12 11.76 6.21
CA PRO A 90 -23.19 12.63 6.69
C PRO A 90 -24.55 11.95 6.66
N ASP A 91 -25.49 12.46 7.43
CA ASP A 91 -26.89 12.02 7.35
C ASP A 91 -27.47 12.40 6.00
N ILE A 92 -28.14 11.46 5.35
CA ILE A 92 -28.74 11.59 4.03
C ILE A 92 -30.26 11.48 4.20
N THR A 93 -31.04 12.36 3.57
CA THR A 93 -32.48 12.33 3.63
C THR A 93 -33.05 12.49 2.22
N ASP A 94 -33.51 11.38 1.65
CA ASP A 94 -34.11 11.30 0.32
C ASP A 94 -33.27 12.00 -0.77
N ASP A 95 -31.96 11.67 -0.79
CA ASP A 95 -30.97 12.26 -1.68
C ASP A 95 -30.10 11.15 -2.33
N ASP A 96 -29.64 11.43 -3.54
CA ASP A 96 -28.72 10.57 -4.30
C ASP A 96 -27.25 11.00 -4.15
N TYR A 97 -27.00 12.06 -3.38
CA TYR A 97 -25.70 12.71 -3.32
C TYR A 97 -25.03 12.55 -1.94
N VAL A 98 -23.77 12.15 -1.92
CA VAL A 98 -22.99 11.98 -0.69
C VAL A 98 -21.69 12.75 -0.76
N ILE A 99 -21.53 13.70 0.15
CA ILE A 99 -20.31 14.48 0.31
C ILE A 99 -19.33 13.70 1.20
N LEU A 100 -18.08 13.67 0.79
CA LEU A 100 -16.97 13.12 1.59
C LEU A 100 -16.10 14.26 2.12
N ASP A 101 -15.68 14.16 3.38
CA ASP A 101 -14.64 15.05 3.88
C ASP A 101 -13.35 14.86 3.08
N ALA A 102 -12.72 15.97 2.65
CA ALA A 102 -11.52 15.96 1.81
C ALA A 102 -10.35 15.15 2.40
N ALA A 103 -10.29 15.04 3.74
CA ALA A 103 -9.29 14.23 4.44
C ALA A 103 -9.54 12.72 4.34
N ASP A 104 -10.70 12.29 3.86
CA ASP A 104 -11.19 10.93 4.01
C ASP A 104 -11.38 10.17 2.69
N THR A 105 -10.64 10.53 1.65
CA THR A 105 -10.70 9.83 0.37
C THR A 105 -10.36 8.35 0.55
N ILE A 106 -11.36 7.47 0.41
CA ILE A 106 -11.14 6.02 0.42
C ILE A 106 -10.71 5.62 -0.99
N ALA A 107 -9.49 5.10 -1.15
CA ALA A 107 -8.96 4.71 -2.46
C ALA A 107 -9.84 3.69 -3.19
N ASP A 108 -10.57 2.85 -2.44
CA ASP A 108 -11.40 1.78 -2.99
C ASP A 108 -12.88 2.12 -3.14
N LEU A 109 -13.31 3.32 -2.71
CA LEU A 109 -14.68 3.78 -2.91
C LEU A 109 -14.76 4.48 -4.28
N ARG A 110 -15.31 3.79 -5.26
CA ARG A 110 -15.36 4.19 -6.68
C ARG A 110 -16.71 3.87 -7.29
N VAL A 111 -16.89 4.17 -8.56
CA VAL A 111 -18.04 3.71 -9.35
C VAL A 111 -18.18 2.19 -9.21
N GLY A 112 -19.40 1.72 -8.91
CA GLY A 112 -19.73 0.34 -8.60
C GLY A 112 -20.50 0.21 -7.30
N PHE A 113 -20.46 -0.96 -6.65
CA PHE A 113 -21.27 -1.22 -5.47
C PHE A 113 -20.60 -0.78 -4.17
N ALA A 114 -21.42 -0.23 -3.28
CA ALA A 114 -21.07 0.04 -1.90
C ALA A 114 -22.12 -0.51 -0.94
N PHE A 115 -21.72 -0.75 0.30
CA PHE A 115 -22.60 -1.23 1.36
C PHE A 115 -22.72 -0.14 2.43
N ILE A 116 -23.94 0.21 2.78
CA ILE A 116 -24.24 1.21 3.81
C ILE A 116 -24.91 0.52 4.98
N GLU A 117 -24.37 0.77 6.17
CA GLU A 117 -25.00 0.45 7.45
C GLU A 117 -25.48 1.74 8.10
N SER A 118 -26.76 1.80 8.47
CA SER A 118 -27.38 2.96 9.11
C SER A 118 -28.31 2.53 10.24
N LYS A 119 -28.93 3.48 10.93
CA LYS A 119 -29.96 3.17 11.91
C LYS A 119 -31.21 2.53 11.29
N GLU A 120 -31.52 2.86 10.06
CA GLU A 120 -32.66 2.38 9.29
C GLU A 120 -32.44 0.92 8.82
N GLY A 121 -31.19 0.46 8.84
CA GLY A 121 -30.79 -0.88 8.43
C GLY A 121 -29.60 -0.88 7.49
N SER A 122 -29.37 -2.02 6.86
CA SER A 122 -28.26 -2.20 5.91
C SER A 122 -28.80 -2.28 4.49
N GLN A 123 -28.15 -1.60 3.56
CA GLN A 123 -28.51 -1.60 2.15
C GLN A 123 -27.26 -1.60 1.25
N VAL A 124 -27.41 -2.12 0.04
CA VAL A 124 -26.40 -1.98 -1.02
C VAL A 124 -26.85 -0.87 -1.94
N VAL A 125 -25.92 -0.01 -2.26
CA VAL A 125 -26.11 1.12 -3.18
C VAL A 125 -25.13 1.00 -4.34
N GLU A 126 -25.53 1.52 -5.49
CA GLU A 126 -24.65 1.65 -6.65
C GLU A 126 -24.17 3.10 -6.76
N ILE A 127 -22.86 3.27 -6.78
CA ILE A 127 -22.21 4.55 -7.04
C ILE A 127 -22.09 4.69 -8.56
N THR A 128 -22.75 5.68 -9.14
CA THR A 128 -22.77 5.94 -10.58
C THR A 128 -21.69 6.92 -11.02
N GLU A 129 -21.35 7.86 -10.13
CA GLU A 129 -20.38 8.92 -10.43
C GLU A 129 -19.57 9.26 -9.18
N ARG A 130 -18.31 9.58 -9.39
CA ARG A 130 -17.42 10.12 -8.37
C ARG A 130 -16.73 11.37 -8.89
N GLY A 131 -16.71 12.43 -8.11
CA GLY A 131 -16.13 13.68 -8.57
C GLY A 131 -16.01 14.74 -7.48
N ARG A 132 -15.55 15.90 -7.91
CA ARG A 132 -15.61 17.14 -7.13
C ARG A 132 -16.90 17.88 -7.44
N TYR A 133 -17.58 18.26 -6.41
CA TYR A 133 -18.84 18.97 -6.49
C TYR A 133 -18.67 20.37 -5.94
N ILE A 134 -19.47 21.30 -6.48
CA ILE A 134 -19.47 22.70 -6.10
C ILE A 134 -20.55 22.87 -5.05
N ILE A 135 -20.19 23.37 -3.88
CA ILE A 135 -21.19 23.80 -2.89
C ILE A 135 -21.51 25.29 -3.13
N ILE A 136 -22.74 25.54 -3.52
CA ILE A 136 -23.26 26.88 -3.71
C ILE A 136 -23.84 27.33 -2.35
N GLN A 137 -23.28 28.38 -1.75
CA GLN A 137 -23.80 28.92 -0.48
C GLN A 137 -24.89 29.94 -0.66
N GLU A 138 -24.86 30.71 -1.73
CA GLU A 138 -25.86 31.73 -2.04
C GLU A 138 -26.10 31.79 -3.54
N GLU A 139 -27.39 31.81 -3.91
CA GLU A 139 -27.86 32.14 -5.25
C GLU A 139 -28.37 33.56 -5.23
N ILE A 140 -27.80 34.45 -6.02
CA ILE A 140 -28.35 35.78 -6.27
C ILE A 140 -29.29 35.66 -7.46
N ARG A 141 -30.57 35.84 -7.20
CA ARG A 141 -31.64 35.74 -8.22
C ARG A 141 -32.11 37.11 -8.67
N ASP A 142 -32.48 37.20 -9.93
CA ASP A 142 -33.16 38.39 -10.46
C ASP A 142 -34.50 38.54 -9.79
N PRO A 143 -34.81 39.70 -9.16
CA PRO A 143 -36.08 39.89 -8.47
C PRO A 143 -37.29 39.96 -9.40
N GLU A 144 -37.14 40.15 -10.72
CA GLU A 144 -38.22 40.23 -11.69
C GLU A 144 -38.47 38.91 -12.43
N THR A 145 -37.40 38.11 -12.68
CA THR A 145 -37.50 36.88 -13.48
C THR A 145 -37.28 35.59 -12.66
N ASP A 146 -36.87 35.71 -11.41
CA ASP A 146 -36.45 34.59 -10.52
C ASP A 146 -35.32 33.71 -11.10
N GLU A 147 -34.63 34.21 -12.13
CA GLU A 147 -33.48 33.53 -12.71
C GLU A 147 -32.22 33.76 -11.84
N VAL A 148 -31.37 32.73 -11.75
CA VAL A 148 -30.09 32.81 -11.01
C VAL A 148 -29.13 33.67 -11.81
N ILE A 149 -28.77 34.85 -11.26
CA ILE A 149 -27.81 35.78 -11.87
C ILE A 149 -26.40 35.44 -11.49
N GLN A 150 -26.20 34.99 -10.26
CA GLN A 150 -24.85 34.67 -9.73
C GLN A 150 -24.95 33.58 -8.66
N GLU A 151 -24.02 32.61 -8.75
CA GLU A 151 -23.80 31.61 -7.74
C GLU A 151 -22.54 31.94 -6.96
N LEU A 152 -22.66 32.01 -5.63
CA LEU A 152 -21.50 32.16 -4.76
C LEU A 152 -20.96 30.76 -4.40
N ILE A 153 -19.93 30.36 -5.10
CA ILE A 153 -19.25 29.08 -4.88
C ILE A 153 -18.34 29.22 -3.66
N THR A 154 -18.62 28.43 -2.63
CA THR A 154 -17.83 28.48 -1.39
C THR A 154 -16.76 27.42 -1.30
N GLU A 155 -17.00 26.22 -1.77
CA GLU A 155 -16.06 25.12 -1.61
C GLU A 155 -16.26 24.02 -2.66
N TYR A 156 -15.13 23.39 -3.07
CA TYR A 156 -15.19 22.17 -3.85
C TYR A 156 -15.02 20.99 -2.89
N GLN A 157 -16.01 20.13 -2.79
CA GLN A 157 -15.93 18.92 -1.96
C GLN A 157 -15.94 17.65 -2.81
N ASP A 158 -15.14 16.68 -2.42
CA ASP A 158 -15.17 15.36 -3.03
C ASP A 158 -16.44 14.62 -2.59
N GLY A 159 -17.05 13.92 -3.51
CA GLY A 159 -18.27 13.18 -3.24
C GLY A 159 -18.57 12.12 -4.29
N PHE A 160 -19.72 11.51 -4.17
CA PHE A 160 -20.22 10.56 -5.15
C PHE A 160 -21.74 10.61 -5.26
N ARG A 161 -22.24 10.20 -6.42
CA ARG A 161 -23.65 10.10 -6.71
C ARG A 161 -24.09 8.64 -6.71
N LEU A 162 -25.23 8.38 -6.13
CA LEU A 162 -25.88 7.08 -6.09
C LEU A 162 -26.85 6.92 -7.26
N ALA A 163 -27.19 5.70 -7.60
CA ALA A 163 -28.19 5.40 -8.63
C ALA A 163 -29.61 5.75 -8.19
N GLU A 164 -29.88 5.78 -6.89
CA GLU A 164 -31.19 6.01 -6.30
C GLU A 164 -31.07 6.87 -5.05
N ASN A 165 -32.13 7.64 -4.76
CA ASN A 165 -32.22 8.37 -3.50
C ASN A 165 -32.28 7.42 -2.32
N ILE A 166 -31.56 7.77 -1.26
CA ILE A 166 -31.57 7.02 -0.01
C ILE A 166 -31.84 7.90 1.20
N THR A 167 -32.30 7.26 2.27
CA THR A 167 -32.32 7.87 3.61
C THR A 167 -31.44 7.02 4.53
N ALA A 168 -30.46 7.66 5.16
CA ALA A 168 -29.53 6.98 6.03
C ALA A 168 -29.02 7.92 7.13
N THR A 169 -29.26 7.59 8.40
CA THR A 169 -28.80 8.38 9.55
C THR A 169 -27.72 7.64 10.35
N LYS A 170 -26.72 8.37 10.83
CA LYS A 170 -25.53 7.80 11.48
C LYS A 170 -24.92 6.67 10.67
N ALA A 171 -24.83 6.89 9.39
CA ALA A 171 -24.45 5.88 8.42
C ALA A 171 -22.93 5.72 8.31
N VAL A 172 -22.56 4.49 8.01
CA VAL A 172 -21.20 4.16 7.56
C VAL A 172 -21.29 3.49 6.19
N ILE A 173 -20.37 3.86 5.31
CA ILE A 173 -20.24 3.28 3.98
C ILE A 173 -18.96 2.47 3.90
N MET A 174 -19.01 1.40 3.13
CA MET A 174 -17.86 0.58 2.80
C MET A 174 -17.93 0.09 1.35
N PRO A 175 -16.80 -0.03 0.65
CA PRO A 175 -16.78 -0.63 -0.68
C PRO A 175 -17.33 -2.06 -0.63
N LEU A 176 -18.11 -2.46 -1.63
CA LEU A 176 -18.57 -3.82 -1.83
C LEU A 176 -17.81 -4.41 -3.02
N ARG A 177 -17.20 -5.58 -2.84
CA ARG A 177 -16.50 -6.29 -3.92
C ARG A 177 -17.25 -7.55 -4.31
N ILE A 178 -17.34 -7.78 -5.62
CA ILE A 178 -17.89 -9.03 -6.14
C ILE A 178 -16.77 -10.06 -6.19
N CYS A 179 -16.99 -11.17 -5.49
CA CYS A 179 -15.96 -12.17 -5.22
C CYS A 179 -16.46 -13.58 -5.52
N ILE A 180 -15.52 -14.50 -5.67
CA ILE A 180 -15.76 -15.93 -5.56
C ILE A 180 -15.00 -16.47 -4.34
N ILE A 181 -15.48 -17.58 -3.78
CA ILE A 181 -14.72 -18.28 -2.74
C ILE A 181 -13.58 -19.04 -3.43
N ASP A 182 -12.36 -18.80 -2.96
CA ASP A 182 -11.13 -19.41 -3.48
C ASP A 182 -10.75 -20.61 -2.58
N GLY A 183 -11.08 -21.80 -3.03
CA GLY A 183 -10.87 -23.03 -2.28
C GLY A 183 -12.06 -23.42 -1.42
N ASP A 184 -11.81 -23.85 -0.20
CA ASP A 184 -12.81 -24.38 0.73
C ASP A 184 -13.06 -23.38 1.89
N ALA A 185 -14.30 -23.34 2.38
CA ALA A 185 -14.62 -22.64 3.61
C ALA A 185 -14.36 -23.57 4.82
N SER A 186 -13.50 -23.13 5.72
CA SER A 186 -13.21 -23.90 6.94
C SER A 186 -14.13 -23.46 8.09
N ILE A 187 -14.83 -24.40 8.68
CA ILE A 187 -15.76 -24.15 9.79
C ILE A 187 -15.35 -25.00 10.97
N ASN A 188 -15.00 -24.36 12.08
CA ASN A 188 -14.67 -25.00 13.34
C ASN A 188 -15.74 -24.66 14.37
N THR A 189 -16.54 -25.65 14.74
CA THR A 189 -17.72 -25.49 15.59
C THR A 189 -17.44 -25.93 17.03
N GLY A 190 -17.53 -24.98 17.97
CA GLY A 190 -17.65 -25.25 19.42
C GLY A 190 -19.12 -25.32 19.85
N GLY A 191 -19.39 -25.67 21.11
CA GLY A 191 -20.76 -25.87 21.58
C GLY A 191 -21.72 -24.69 21.42
N PHE A 192 -21.23 -23.43 21.53
CA PHE A 192 -22.04 -22.20 21.46
C PHE A 192 -21.59 -21.22 20.39
N TRP A 193 -20.46 -21.47 19.74
CA TRP A 193 -19.85 -20.58 18.75
C TRP A 193 -19.22 -21.40 17.63
N SER A 194 -19.04 -20.77 16.50
CA SER A 194 -18.19 -21.30 15.43
C SER A 194 -17.25 -20.23 14.89
N ASN A 195 -16.05 -20.67 14.54
CA ASN A 195 -15.10 -19.88 13.78
C ASN A 195 -15.12 -20.37 12.34
N THR A 196 -15.34 -19.44 11.43
CA THR A 196 -15.37 -19.72 10.00
C THR A 196 -14.26 -18.91 9.34
N SER A 197 -13.45 -19.54 8.51
CA SER A 197 -12.43 -18.88 7.69
C SER A 197 -12.76 -19.11 6.22
N VAL A 198 -12.84 -18.03 5.46
CA VAL A 198 -13.15 -18.05 4.04
C VAL A 198 -12.19 -17.15 3.30
N VAL A 199 -11.64 -17.66 2.21
CA VAL A 199 -10.82 -16.90 1.29
C VAL A 199 -11.66 -16.47 0.10
N PHE A 200 -11.78 -15.17 -0.12
CA PHE A 200 -12.49 -14.60 -1.25
C PHE A 200 -11.48 -14.04 -2.25
N ARG A 201 -11.69 -14.33 -3.51
CA ARG A 201 -10.96 -13.72 -4.63
C ARG A 201 -11.88 -12.74 -5.32
N VAL A 202 -11.45 -11.49 -5.40
CA VAL A 202 -12.17 -10.43 -6.10
C VAL A 202 -12.13 -10.69 -7.60
N LEU A 203 -13.24 -10.49 -8.29
CA LEU A 203 -13.32 -10.61 -9.74
C LEU A 203 -12.52 -9.49 -10.43
N ALA A 204 -12.10 -9.73 -11.66
CA ALA A 204 -11.18 -8.83 -12.36
C ALA A 204 -11.75 -7.42 -12.56
N GLU A 205 -13.04 -7.31 -12.79
CA GLU A 205 -13.75 -6.05 -13.01
C GLU A 205 -13.91 -5.22 -11.72
N ASP A 206 -13.80 -5.89 -10.57
CA ASP A 206 -13.87 -5.27 -9.24
C ASP A 206 -12.51 -5.06 -8.57
N LEU A 207 -11.41 -5.26 -9.31
CA LEU A 207 -10.07 -4.99 -8.78
C LEU A 207 -9.90 -3.51 -8.44
N PRO A 208 -9.16 -3.19 -7.36
CA PRO A 208 -8.94 -1.81 -6.98
C PRO A 208 -8.17 -1.05 -8.07
N GLU A 209 -8.69 0.10 -8.43
CA GLU A 209 -7.97 1.06 -9.26
C GLU A 209 -7.02 1.88 -8.40
N HIS A 210 -5.98 2.35 -9.06
CA HIS A 210 -5.03 3.17 -8.37
C HIS A 210 -4.64 4.38 -9.22
N GLU A 211 -4.99 5.55 -8.72
CA GLU A 211 -4.54 6.85 -9.20
C GLU A 211 -3.69 7.53 -8.15
N GLY A 212 -2.71 8.31 -8.56
CA GLY A 212 -1.92 9.08 -7.64
C GLY A 212 -0.73 9.76 -8.29
N ASP A 213 -0.27 10.82 -7.65
CA ASP A 213 0.88 11.59 -8.10
C ASP A 213 2.15 10.74 -8.13
N VAL A 214 3.00 11.02 -9.11
CA VAL A 214 4.33 10.41 -9.18
C VAL A 214 5.19 11.05 -8.08
N PRO A 215 5.80 10.26 -7.19
CA PRO A 215 6.67 10.80 -6.14
C PRO A 215 7.98 11.36 -6.74
N GLU A 216 8.76 12.00 -5.89
CA GLU A 216 10.10 12.41 -6.23
C GLU A 216 10.92 11.24 -6.80
N GLN A 217 11.63 11.48 -7.90
CA GLN A 217 12.45 10.47 -8.59
C GLN A 217 13.93 10.82 -8.53
N TYR A 218 14.74 9.78 -8.48
CA TYR A 218 16.18 9.86 -8.56
C TYR A 218 16.70 8.82 -9.56
N LYS A 219 17.48 9.25 -10.55
CA LYS A 219 18.02 8.35 -11.59
C LYS A 219 16.94 7.46 -12.24
N GLY A 220 15.74 8.02 -12.46
CA GLY A 220 14.64 7.32 -13.12
C GLY A 220 13.80 6.35 -12.24
N ASN A 221 14.10 6.25 -10.95
CA ASN A 221 13.33 5.44 -10.01
C ASN A 221 12.81 6.29 -8.85
N ASP A 222 11.67 5.88 -8.29
CA ASP A 222 11.02 6.56 -7.17
C ASP A 222 11.91 6.56 -5.93
N LEU A 223 11.87 7.66 -5.17
CA LEU A 223 12.49 7.77 -3.86
C LEU A 223 11.50 7.42 -2.75
N TYR A 224 11.90 6.53 -1.85
CA TYR A 224 11.11 6.15 -0.69
C TYR A 224 11.82 6.55 0.60
N TRP A 225 11.33 7.61 1.24
CA TRP A 225 11.96 8.23 2.40
C TRP A 225 11.44 7.77 3.76
N LYS A 226 10.37 6.95 3.80
CA LYS A 226 9.76 6.51 5.05
C LYS A 226 10.65 5.49 5.75
N PRO A 227 10.87 5.65 7.07
CA PRO A 227 11.70 4.71 7.81
C PRO A 227 11.01 3.36 7.92
N LEU A 228 11.82 2.30 8.03
CA LEU A 228 11.36 0.97 8.39
C LEU A 228 10.87 0.95 9.83
N LEU A 229 9.81 0.21 10.10
CA LEU A 229 9.44 -0.16 11.44
C LEU A 229 10.39 -1.28 11.89
N LEU A 230 11.07 -1.05 13.00
CA LEU A 230 11.81 -2.11 13.67
C LEU A 230 10.84 -2.91 14.54
N ASP A 231 10.78 -4.21 14.33
CA ASP A 231 10.03 -5.13 15.18
C ASP A 231 10.96 -5.60 16.29
N GLY A 232 10.82 -5.02 17.47
CA GLY A 232 11.82 -5.13 18.53
C GLY A 232 12.96 -4.11 18.36
N ASP A 233 14.14 -4.43 18.85
CA ASP A 233 15.29 -3.52 18.89
C ASP A 233 16.27 -3.71 17.71
N SER A 234 16.02 -4.64 16.82
CA SER A 234 16.96 -4.99 15.75
C SER A 234 16.29 -5.12 14.38
N LEU A 235 17.04 -4.77 13.35
CA LEU A 235 16.73 -5.08 11.96
C LEU A 235 17.56 -6.30 11.55
N GLU A 236 16.87 -7.37 11.21
CA GLU A 236 17.52 -8.54 10.63
C GLU A 236 17.86 -8.27 9.16
N MET A 237 19.12 -8.50 8.80
CA MET A 237 19.59 -8.38 7.42
C MET A 237 20.36 -9.65 7.06
N THR A 238 20.09 -10.19 5.88
CA THR A 238 20.81 -11.32 5.32
C THR A 238 21.66 -10.85 4.14
N LEU A 239 22.94 -11.16 4.19
CA LEU A 239 23.82 -10.99 3.04
C LEU A 239 23.76 -12.29 2.21
N THR A 240 23.43 -12.15 0.94
CA THR A 240 23.40 -13.27 0.00
C THR A 240 24.26 -12.97 -1.20
N GLN A 241 25.04 -13.98 -1.63
CA GLN A 241 25.84 -13.92 -2.84
C GLN A 241 25.84 -15.31 -3.47
N HIS A 242 25.48 -15.38 -4.73
CA HIS A 242 25.54 -16.66 -5.43
C HIS A 242 26.99 -17.12 -5.55
N GLN A 243 27.25 -18.35 -5.15
CA GLN A 243 28.58 -18.96 -5.21
C GLN A 243 28.46 -20.38 -5.75
N ASN A 244 29.42 -20.73 -6.57
CA ASN A 244 29.62 -22.11 -7.06
C ASN A 244 30.71 -22.75 -6.25
N ILE A 245 30.44 -23.94 -5.75
CA ILE A 245 31.44 -24.76 -5.02
C ILE A 245 31.67 -25.99 -5.87
N VAL A 246 32.94 -26.19 -6.24
CA VAL A 246 33.39 -27.42 -6.91
C VAL A 246 34.11 -28.25 -5.89
N ASP A 247 33.45 -29.29 -5.44
CA ASP A 247 34.02 -30.27 -4.50
C ASP A 247 34.23 -31.61 -5.23
N GLY A 248 35.48 -31.96 -5.42
CA GLY A 248 35.87 -33.23 -6.06
C GLY A 248 35.76 -34.46 -5.14
N ALA A 249 35.29 -34.30 -3.91
CA ALA A 249 35.18 -35.33 -2.86
C ALA A 249 36.52 -36.00 -2.45
N ILE A 250 37.59 -35.74 -3.15
CA ILE A 250 38.95 -36.26 -2.88
C ILE A 250 39.90 -35.07 -2.92
N GLY A 251 40.14 -34.42 -1.79
CA GLY A 251 41.06 -33.29 -1.69
C GLY A 251 40.40 -31.97 -1.35
N GLY A 252 40.96 -30.87 -1.82
CA GLY A 252 40.41 -29.52 -1.62
C GLY A 252 39.15 -29.24 -2.45
N PHE A 253 38.39 -28.23 -2.04
CA PHE A 253 37.31 -27.67 -2.83
C PHE A 253 37.70 -26.29 -3.33
N GLU A 254 37.10 -25.88 -4.44
CA GLU A 254 37.22 -24.53 -4.99
C GLU A 254 35.85 -23.83 -4.93
N GLN A 255 35.90 -22.56 -4.60
CA GLN A 255 34.73 -21.71 -4.52
C GLN A 255 34.95 -20.48 -5.41
N TYR A 256 33.94 -20.13 -6.24
CA TYR A 256 33.97 -18.93 -7.04
C TYR A 256 32.61 -18.29 -7.15
N THR A 257 32.59 -16.99 -7.36
CA THR A 257 31.39 -16.21 -7.62
C THR A 257 31.62 -15.26 -8.78
N HIS A 258 30.59 -15.04 -9.56
CA HIS A 258 30.57 -14.03 -10.61
C HIS A 258 29.91 -12.74 -10.15
N HIS A 259 29.24 -12.76 -9.00
CA HIS A 259 28.62 -11.55 -8.42
C HIS A 259 29.71 -10.65 -7.84
N ALA A 260 29.71 -9.38 -8.29
CA ALA A 260 30.70 -8.40 -7.85
C ALA A 260 30.62 -8.09 -6.35
N ARG A 261 29.40 -8.20 -5.78
CA ARG A 261 29.15 -7.91 -4.37
C ARG A 261 28.00 -8.76 -3.81
N PRO A 262 27.90 -8.95 -2.48
CA PRO A 262 26.74 -9.51 -1.84
C PRO A 262 25.51 -8.57 -2.00
N LYS A 263 24.34 -9.17 -2.11
CA LYS A 263 23.05 -8.46 -2.06
C LYS A 263 22.52 -8.45 -0.63
N TYR A 264 21.90 -7.35 -0.24
CA TYR A 264 21.19 -7.24 1.04
C TYR A 264 19.73 -7.67 0.86
N LEU A 265 19.34 -8.67 1.63
CA LEU A 265 17.94 -9.09 1.77
C LEU A 265 17.47 -8.70 3.17
N LYS A 266 16.36 -7.96 3.26
CA LYS A 266 15.81 -7.54 4.55
C LYS A 266 14.29 -7.46 4.53
N PRO A 267 13.61 -7.73 5.66
CA PRO A 267 12.19 -7.48 5.77
C PRO A 267 11.91 -5.97 5.77
N PHE A 268 10.96 -5.57 4.95
CA PHE A 268 10.47 -4.20 4.89
C PHE A 268 9.13 -4.12 5.60
N THR A 269 9.14 -3.77 6.87
CA THR A 269 7.94 -3.66 7.69
C THR A 269 7.53 -2.20 7.81
N SER A 270 6.27 -1.91 7.51
CA SER A 270 5.63 -0.61 7.67
C SER A 270 4.43 -0.71 8.58
N LEU A 271 4.33 0.21 9.55
CA LEU A 271 3.14 0.44 10.35
C LEU A 271 2.45 1.69 9.82
N LEU A 272 1.27 1.51 9.26
CA LEU A 272 0.41 2.58 8.76
C LEU A 272 -0.57 2.95 9.87
N LYS A 273 -0.57 4.22 10.25
CA LYS A 273 -1.26 4.71 11.46
C LYS A 273 -2.68 5.19 11.17
N ASN A 274 -2.94 5.53 9.93
CA ASN A 274 -4.20 6.11 9.47
C ASN A 274 -4.43 5.82 7.98
N TRP A 275 -5.59 6.20 7.48
CA TRP A 275 -6.00 5.98 6.09
C TRP A 275 -5.14 6.74 5.06
N PRO A 276 -4.74 8.01 5.26
CA PRO A 276 -3.84 8.69 4.35
C PRO A 276 -2.52 7.94 4.14
N GLU A 277 -1.89 7.46 5.23
CA GLU A 277 -0.67 6.65 5.15
C GLU A 277 -0.91 5.31 4.45
N PHE A 278 -2.06 4.67 4.70
CA PHE A 278 -2.48 3.44 4.03
C PHE A 278 -2.62 3.65 2.51
N ASN A 279 -3.34 4.69 2.11
CA ASN A 279 -3.55 5.01 0.71
C ASN A 279 -2.23 5.36 0.00
N GLU A 280 -1.37 6.15 0.63
CA GLU A 280 -0.05 6.47 0.09
C GLU A 280 0.82 5.22 -0.09
N TYR A 281 0.82 4.32 0.90
CA TYR A 281 1.57 3.07 0.80
C TYR A 281 0.99 2.15 -0.28
N ARG A 282 -0.33 2.07 -0.39
CA ARG A 282 -0.99 1.31 -1.45
C ARG A 282 -0.62 1.83 -2.84
N ARG A 283 -0.60 3.16 -3.03
CA ARG A 283 -0.09 3.81 -4.24
C ARG A 283 1.36 3.44 -4.54
N PHE A 284 2.20 3.44 -3.53
CA PHE A 284 3.59 2.98 -3.67
C PHE A 284 3.64 1.54 -4.18
N LEU A 285 2.87 0.62 -3.62
CA LEU A 285 2.84 -0.78 -4.06
C LEU A 285 2.37 -0.93 -5.51
N PHE A 286 1.33 -0.20 -5.90
CA PHE A 286 0.84 -0.22 -7.29
C PHE A 286 1.90 0.27 -8.27
N ARG A 287 2.64 1.32 -7.93
CA ARG A 287 3.78 1.78 -8.74
C ARG A 287 4.91 0.76 -8.81
N ARG A 288 5.10 -0.05 -7.78
CA ARG A 288 6.12 -1.13 -7.81
C ARG A 288 5.69 -2.31 -8.67
N SER A 289 4.40 -2.58 -8.77
CA SER A 289 3.86 -3.74 -9.49
C SER A 289 4.53 -5.05 -9.08
N GLY A 290 4.54 -5.31 -7.76
CA GLY A 290 5.24 -6.45 -7.19
C GLY A 290 6.76 -6.33 -7.32
N ARG A 291 7.40 -7.36 -7.82
CA ARG A 291 8.86 -7.43 -8.00
C ARG A 291 9.38 -6.66 -9.22
N TYR A 292 8.50 -5.96 -9.97
CA TYR A 292 8.86 -5.40 -11.27
C TYR A 292 9.69 -4.14 -11.20
N ARG A 293 9.28 -3.12 -10.44
CA ARG A 293 9.92 -1.81 -10.46
C ARG A 293 10.74 -1.54 -9.21
N ALA A 294 11.97 -1.09 -9.42
CA ALA A 294 12.86 -0.70 -8.37
C ALA A 294 12.51 0.68 -7.76
N PHE A 295 13.08 0.95 -6.59
CA PHE A 295 12.99 2.22 -5.88
C PHE A 295 14.24 2.48 -5.05
N TRP A 296 14.57 3.75 -4.88
CA TRP A 296 15.67 4.15 -4.01
C TRP A 296 15.20 4.27 -2.57
N MET A 297 15.98 3.75 -1.63
CA MET A 297 15.72 3.83 -0.21
C MET A 297 17.02 4.02 0.58
N PRO A 298 17.02 4.89 1.63
CA PRO A 298 18.14 4.98 2.55
C PRO A 298 18.38 3.65 3.25
N LEU A 299 19.64 3.27 3.42
CA LEU A 299 19.97 2.04 4.16
C LEU A 299 19.78 2.19 5.67
N TYR A 300 19.64 3.43 6.15
CA TYR A 300 19.47 3.81 7.57
C TYR A 300 20.62 3.38 8.48
N GLU A 301 21.70 2.89 7.92
CA GLU A 301 22.90 2.53 8.64
C GLU A 301 23.69 3.79 9.04
N LYS A 302 24.34 3.74 10.19
CA LYS A 302 25.11 4.86 10.73
C LYS A 302 26.61 4.74 10.41
N HIS A 303 26.96 4.20 9.26
CA HIS A 303 28.35 3.99 8.87
C HIS A 303 29.07 5.29 8.50
N LEU A 304 28.33 6.29 8.03
CA LEU A 304 28.87 7.56 7.62
C LEU A 304 28.74 8.61 8.72
N ASN A 305 29.88 9.17 9.14
CA ASN A 305 29.93 10.28 10.08
C ASN A 305 30.41 11.54 9.38
N ILE A 306 29.71 12.66 9.57
CA ILE A 306 30.09 13.94 9.00
C ILE A 306 31.18 14.56 9.86
N LEU A 307 32.32 14.87 9.25
CA LEU A 307 33.46 15.54 9.90
C LEU A 307 33.58 17.02 9.56
N ASN A 308 32.80 17.53 8.62
CA ASN A 308 32.71 18.95 8.31
C ASN A 308 32.28 19.77 9.53
N THR A 309 32.84 20.95 9.71
CA THR A 309 32.51 21.89 10.83
C THR A 309 31.73 23.12 10.38
N GLY A 310 31.51 23.32 9.09
CA GLY A 310 30.83 24.50 8.53
C GLY A 310 29.84 24.12 7.41
N ASN A 311 29.73 25.02 6.45
CA ASN A 311 28.87 24.79 5.28
C ASN A 311 29.40 23.65 4.42
N ILE A 312 28.50 22.78 4.04
CA ILE A 312 28.75 21.65 3.15
C ILE A 312 28.14 21.97 1.80
N THR A 313 28.97 21.97 0.78
CA THR A 313 28.55 22.15 -0.62
C THR A 313 28.69 20.85 -1.39
N THR A 314 29.71 20.71 -2.20
CA THR A 314 30.01 19.51 -2.99
C THR A 314 30.99 18.55 -2.30
N SER A 315 31.67 18.99 -1.25
CA SER A 315 32.63 18.17 -0.51
C SER A 315 32.10 17.78 0.86
N LEU A 316 31.95 16.48 1.07
CA LEU A 316 31.50 15.89 2.31
C LEU A 316 32.67 15.15 2.96
N SER A 317 33.22 15.72 4.03
CA SER A 317 34.24 15.04 4.83
C SER A 317 33.60 13.99 5.72
N THR A 318 34.07 12.77 5.66
CA THR A 318 33.50 11.64 6.39
C THR A 318 34.60 10.65 6.82
N ASN A 319 34.35 9.90 7.87
CA ASN A 319 35.23 8.82 8.29
C ASN A 319 35.03 7.61 7.38
N THR A 320 35.89 7.48 6.38
CA THR A 320 35.84 6.39 5.39
C THR A 320 36.69 5.19 5.78
N LYS A 321 37.45 5.26 6.87
CA LYS A 321 38.40 4.22 7.26
C LYS A 321 37.81 2.83 7.50
N TYR A 322 36.54 2.80 7.86
CA TYR A 322 35.82 1.55 8.17
C TYR A 322 34.74 1.22 7.15
N ILE A 323 34.71 1.91 5.99
CA ILE A 323 33.69 1.67 4.97
C ILE A 323 34.11 0.47 4.13
N VAL A 324 33.45 -0.63 4.34
CA VAL A 324 33.62 -1.87 3.57
C VAL A 324 33.02 -1.74 2.16
N GLU A 325 32.05 -0.84 2.00
CA GLU A 325 31.26 -0.71 0.78
C GLU A 325 31.82 0.42 -0.13
N ALA A 326 33.04 0.20 -0.60
CA ALA A 326 33.76 1.19 -1.42
C ALA A 326 33.14 1.45 -2.81
N ASP A 327 32.28 0.57 -3.27
CA ASP A 327 31.59 0.61 -4.56
C ASP A 327 30.27 1.38 -4.56
N ARG A 328 29.72 1.69 -3.38
CA ARG A 328 28.48 2.46 -3.28
C ARG A 328 28.64 3.89 -3.79
N LYS A 329 27.76 4.30 -4.70
CA LYS A 329 27.84 5.57 -5.41
C LYS A 329 26.83 6.62 -4.98
N HIS A 330 25.88 6.27 -4.11
CA HIS A 330 24.77 7.16 -3.78
C HIS A 330 24.60 7.29 -2.27
N ILE A 331 24.28 8.50 -1.81
CA ILE A 331 24.00 8.82 -0.41
C ILE A 331 22.69 9.57 -0.27
N ALA A 332 22.07 9.38 0.87
CA ALA A 332 20.91 10.12 1.34
C ALA A 332 21.30 11.04 2.50
N VAL A 333 20.87 12.27 2.47
CA VAL A 333 21.11 13.29 3.50
C VAL A 333 19.78 13.70 4.10
N LYS A 334 19.63 13.55 5.41
CA LYS A 334 18.45 14.02 6.17
C LYS A 334 18.79 15.31 6.89
N ARG A 335 17.99 16.33 6.67
CA ARG A 335 18.06 17.59 7.42
C ARG A 335 17.26 17.51 8.73
N LYS A 336 17.56 18.42 9.68
CA LYS A 336 16.82 18.50 10.96
C LYS A 336 15.33 18.83 10.77
N ASN A 337 14.97 19.53 9.71
CA ASN A 337 13.57 19.81 9.33
C ASN A 337 12.83 18.60 8.77
N GLY A 338 13.49 17.43 8.68
CA GLY A 338 12.90 16.18 8.21
C GLY A 338 13.07 15.90 6.72
N ILE A 339 13.48 16.88 5.91
CA ILE A 339 13.65 16.74 4.46
C ILE A 339 14.86 15.85 4.16
N TRP A 340 14.67 14.92 3.23
CA TRP A 340 15.69 14.07 2.67
C TRP A 340 16.10 14.56 1.29
N THR A 341 17.37 14.36 0.93
CA THR A 341 17.91 14.63 -0.41
C THR A 341 18.83 13.51 -0.84
N ALA A 342 18.81 13.17 -2.14
CA ALA A 342 19.67 12.17 -2.76
C ALA A 342 20.87 12.84 -3.47
N HIS A 343 22.05 12.25 -3.34
CA HIS A 343 23.28 12.75 -3.93
C HIS A 343 24.12 11.60 -4.48
N GLU A 344 24.77 11.83 -5.61
CA GLU A 344 25.74 10.91 -6.20
C GLU A 344 27.14 11.22 -5.70
N ILE A 345 27.92 10.21 -5.40
CA ILE A 345 29.34 10.32 -5.09
C ILE A 345 30.10 10.30 -6.43
N THR A 346 30.57 11.44 -6.86
CA THR A 346 31.31 11.57 -8.13
C THR A 346 32.80 11.24 -8.00
N SER A 347 33.37 11.45 -6.82
CA SER A 347 34.71 10.98 -6.50
C SER A 347 34.85 10.69 -5.01
N ARG A 348 35.84 9.88 -4.66
CA ARG A 348 36.09 9.41 -3.29
C ARG A 348 37.57 9.52 -2.97
N THR A 349 37.86 10.07 -1.81
CA THR A 349 39.18 10.02 -1.18
C THR A 349 39.09 9.23 0.14
N ASN A 350 40.21 9.03 0.83
CA ASN A 350 40.22 8.33 2.12
C ASN A 350 39.37 9.00 3.21
N ASN A 351 39.10 10.32 3.11
CA ASN A 351 38.42 11.07 4.16
C ASN A 351 37.29 11.98 3.64
N ALA A 352 36.96 11.92 2.36
CA ALA A 352 35.90 12.76 1.80
C ALA A 352 35.27 12.16 0.54
N PHE A 353 34.03 12.56 0.30
CA PHE A 353 33.30 12.37 -0.95
C PHE A 353 33.12 13.68 -1.66
N THR A 354 33.29 13.68 -2.99
CA THR A 354 32.73 14.75 -3.83
C THR A 354 31.35 14.29 -4.28
N ILE A 355 30.34 15.15 -4.13
CA ILE A 355 28.94 14.79 -4.34
C ILE A 355 28.25 15.74 -5.31
N SER A 356 27.26 15.24 -6.01
CA SER A 356 26.37 15.98 -6.90
C SER A 356 24.92 15.51 -6.75
N PRO A 357 23.92 16.40 -6.68
CA PRO A 357 24.04 17.86 -6.54
C PRO A 357 24.65 18.27 -5.19
N ALA A 358 24.99 19.56 -5.06
CA ALA A 358 25.53 20.12 -3.80
C ALA A 358 24.48 20.07 -2.67
N ILE A 359 24.90 19.81 -1.42
CA ILE A 359 24.01 19.80 -0.24
C ILE A 359 23.55 21.22 0.11
N ASN A 360 24.44 22.21 0.04
CA ASN A 360 24.18 23.61 0.36
C ASN A 360 23.50 23.80 1.74
N ALA A 361 24.09 23.22 2.78
CA ALA A 361 23.58 23.32 4.14
C ALA A 361 24.73 23.41 5.16
N HIS A 362 24.48 24.07 6.29
CA HIS A 362 25.40 24.03 7.40
C HIS A 362 25.40 22.64 8.06
N ARG A 363 26.56 22.24 8.60
CA ARG A 363 26.69 20.93 9.27
C ARG A 363 25.61 20.71 10.33
N ASP A 364 25.29 21.75 11.09
CA ASP A 364 24.32 21.68 12.16
C ASP A 364 22.89 21.46 11.70
N ASP A 365 22.58 21.75 10.44
CA ASP A 365 21.24 21.50 9.85
C ASP A 365 21.07 20.05 9.38
N ILE A 366 22.15 19.28 9.34
CA ILE A 366 22.12 17.89 8.91
C ILE A 366 21.96 16.99 10.13
N LYS A 367 20.90 16.18 10.09
CA LYS A 367 20.60 15.20 11.13
C LYS A 367 21.38 13.91 10.95
N THR A 368 21.42 13.38 9.74
CA THR A 368 22.11 12.12 9.41
C THR A 368 22.43 12.03 7.92
N ILE A 369 23.44 11.24 7.62
CA ILE A 369 23.75 10.75 6.28
C ILE A 369 23.82 9.24 6.30
N CYS A 370 23.44 8.60 5.22
CA CYS A 370 23.59 7.16 5.02
C CYS A 370 23.71 6.86 3.53
N TYR A 371 24.12 5.66 3.18
CA TYR A 371 24.06 5.23 1.79
C TYR A 371 22.62 5.13 1.31
N LEU A 372 22.43 5.34 0.03
CA LEU A 372 21.18 5.15 -0.70
C LEU A 372 21.33 3.95 -1.60
N GLY A 373 20.51 2.94 -1.41
CA GLY A 373 20.52 1.71 -2.20
C GLY A 373 19.31 1.63 -3.12
N LEU A 374 19.50 1.01 -4.28
CA LEU A 374 18.41 0.67 -5.18
C LEU A 374 17.84 -0.68 -4.77
N HIS A 375 16.54 -0.75 -4.53
CA HIS A 375 15.85 -1.95 -4.05
C HIS A 375 14.68 -2.28 -4.94
N ARG A 376 14.27 -3.53 -4.93
CA ARG A 376 12.96 -3.97 -5.37
C ARG A 376 12.27 -4.77 -4.26
N LEU A 377 10.95 -4.90 -4.36
CA LEU A 377 10.23 -5.88 -3.53
C LEU A 377 10.65 -7.29 -3.96
N ASP A 378 10.78 -8.19 -3.01
CA ASP A 378 11.12 -9.60 -3.29
C ASP A 378 9.94 -10.55 -3.09
N ALA A 379 8.74 -10.01 -3.18
CA ALA A 379 7.50 -10.77 -3.17
C ALA A 379 6.48 -10.11 -4.10
N ASP A 380 5.73 -10.94 -4.82
CA ASP A 380 4.58 -10.50 -5.61
C ASP A 380 3.29 -10.50 -4.80
N ARG A 381 3.19 -11.32 -3.76
CA ARG A 381 2.07 -11.33 -2.82
C ARG A 381 2.39 -10.47 -1.60
N ILE A 382 1.56 -9.46 -1.38
CA ILE A 382 1.72 -8.50 -0.29
C ILE A 382 0.45 -8.51 0.55
N GLU A 383 0.60 -8.81 1.84
CA GLU A 383 -0.50 -8.95 2.76
C GLU A 383 -0.58 -7.76 3.73
N PHE A 384 -1.79 -7.21 3.86
CA PHE A 384 -2.15 -6.19 4.84
C PHE A 384 -2.81 -6.85 6.04
N GLN A 385 -2.20 -6.71 7.19
CA GLN A 385 -2.78 -7.11 8.46
C GLN A 385 -3.45 -5.89 9.10
N PHE A 386 -4.78 -5.91 9.22
CA PHE A 386 -5.53 -4.84 9.85
C PHE A 386 -5.52 -4.95 11.36
N LEU A 387 -5.14 -3.86 12.05
CA LEU A 387 -5.04 -3.79 13.51
C LEU A 387 -6.21 -3.02 14.15
N GLY A 388 -7.17 -2.61 13.34
CA GLY A 388 -8.31 -1.80 13.76
C GLY A 388 -8.04 -0.29 13.75
N ALA A 389 -9.12 0.51 13.79
CA ALA A 389 -9.07 1.98 13.81
C ALA A 389 -8.22 2.61 12.68
N GLY A 390 -8.26 2.03 11.47
CA GLY A 390 -7.50 2.52 10.30
C GLY A 390 -6.01 2.21 10.34
N LYS A 391 -5.56 1.40 11.30
CA LYS A 391 -4.16 0.98 11.40
C LYS A 391 -3.94 -0.34 10.70
N SER A 392 -2.83 -0.44 9.99
CA SER A 392 -2.42 -1.70 9.36
C SER A 392 -0.90 -1.91 9.43
N ARG A 393 -0.52 -3.16 9.41
CA ARG A 393 0.88 -3.59 9.36
C ARG A 393 1.11 -4.40 8.09
N ILE A 394 2.25 -4.14 7.47
CA ILE A 394 2.66 -4.80 6.24
C ILE A 394 4.12 -5.18 6.38
N THR A 395 4.46 -6.40 6.01
CA THR A 395 5.85 -6.86 5.96
C THR A 395 6.10 -7.47 4.59
N VAL A 396 7.07 -6.92 3.87
CA VAL A 396 7.48 -7.38 2.54
C VAL A 396 8.99 -7.55 2.53
N PRO A 397 9.53 -8.66 2.02
CA PRO A 397 10.96 -8.75 1.79
C PRO A 397 11.38 -7.82 0.66
N ILE A 398 12.50 -7.15 0.84
CA ILE A 398 13.14 -6.34 -0.19
C ILE A 398 14.56 -6.83 -0.43
N VAL A 399 14.99 -6.74 -1.66
CA VAL A 399 16.36 -7.08 -2.09
C VAL A 399 17.01 -5.86 -2.72
N GLU A 400 18.26 -5.63 -2.38
CA GLU A 400 19.08 -4.64 -3.06
C GLU A 400 19.52 -5.17 -4.40
N ILE A 401 19.43 -4.34 -5.44
CA ILE A 401 19.84 -4.67 -6.81
C ILE A 401 20.99 -3.78 -7.26
N ASP A 402 21.74 -4.24 -8.24
CA ASP A 402 22.84 -3.48 -8.82
C ASP A 402 22.33 -2.31 -9.69
N HIS A 403 23.11 -1.21 -9.74
CA HIS A 403 22.79 0.02 -10.49
C HIS A 403 24.04 0.66 -11.10
#